data_59b1331deac8f4241305c6b0f96672fa
#
_entry.id   59b1331deac8f4241305c6b0f96672fa
#
_cell.length_a   1.000
_cell.length_b   1.000
_cell.length_c   1.000
_cell.angle_alpha   90.00
_cell.angle_beta   90.00
_cell.angle_gamma   90.00
#
_symmetry.space_group_name_H-M   'P 1'
#
loop_
_entity.id
_entity.type
_entity.pdbx_description
1 polymer ?
#
loop_
_entity_poly.entity_id
_entity_poly.type
_entity_poly.pdbx_seq_one_letter_code
_entity_poly.pdbx_strand_id
1 'polypeptide(L)'
;MMALAVATILPSCTKNDEPEAVAPTLKINLPSDSIATHATVTFAFGGDVSIRPMTRASLTELNLTDVWVFDYVGGQLQATTHQTVSDASFGSPSLTVDYGDHTFYFVASRGDTPTIDGTTISWAKPSDTFWATLSLTVSPGSSITQAVSLHRVAARLRISITDEIPATLASLSVTPSHWYYGLDYLTGEAADDRQTARAVNVPASYVGTTGQLIASFFTISPQSQWTTDVTLKATGTENSTLSSISIKDVHMQRNHVTSYGGSILNAGRSVTLTSDDEWVEDDAVTW
;
A
#
# COMPACT_ATOMS: atom_id res chain seq x y z
N MET A 1 -30.89 52.00 -70.04
CA MET A 1 -31.80 53.16 -69.97
C MET A 1 -31.54 53.91 -68.71
N MET A 2 -31.07 55.15 -68.85
CA MET A 2 -31.21 56.36 -68.07
C MET A 2 -30.88 56.18 -66.54
N ALA A 3 -29.75 56.63 -66.06
CA ALA A 3 -29.26 58.01 -65.87
C ALA A 3 -30.30 58.92 -65.20
N LEU A 4 -30.02 59.26 -63.90
CA LEU A 4 -30.13 60.65 -63.53
C LEU A 4 -29.28 60.93 -62.25
N ALA A 5 -28.27 61.75 -62.47
CA ALA A 5 -27.53 62.40 -61.41
C ALA A 5 -28.27 63.70 -61.03
N VAL A 6 -28.33 64.04 -59.75
CA VAL A 6 -28.46 65.44 -59.36
C VAL A 6 -27.54 65.71 -58.17
N ALA A 7 -26.65 66.62 -58.40
CA ALA A 7 -25.74 67.21 -57.47
C ALA A 7 -26.34 68.41 -56.74
N THR A 8 -25.60 68.84 -55.70
CA THR A 8 -25.53 70.21 -55.09
C THR A 8 -26.40 70.31 -53.84
N ILE A 9 -26.00 70.91 -52.74
CA ILE A 9 -25.14 72.07 -52.45
C ILE A 9 -24.69 71.98 -50.97
N LEU A 10 -23.45 72.32 -50.70
CA LEU A 10 -22.99 72.69 -49.36
C LEU A 10 -23.51 74.07 -48.99
N PRO A 11 -23.68 74.35 -47.72
CA PRO A 11 -22.93 75.48 -47.13
C PRO A 11 -22.11 75.13 -45.90
N SER A 12 -21.01 75.80 -45.89
CA SER A 12 -20.01 75.99 -44.87
C SER A 12 -20.49 76.73 -43.60
N CYS A 13 -19.70 76.58 -42.56
CA CYS A 13 -19.59 77.37 -41.32
C CYS A 13 -20.60 76.94 -40.22
N THR A 14 -20.13 76.64 -39.05
CA THR A 14 -19.25 77.34 -38.12
C THR A 14 -18.76 76.46 -37.01
N LYS A 15 -17.55 76.67 -36.59
CA LYS A 15 -16.85 76.16 -35.42
C LYS A 15 -17.64 76.47 -34.15
N ASN A 16 -18.10 75.45 -33.48
CA ASN A 16 -18.34 75.53 -32.02
C ASN A 16 -17.58 74.41 -31.38
N ASP A 17 -16.56 74.79 -30.63
CA ASP A 17 -15.82 73.90 -29.75
C ASP A 17 -16.73 73.52 -28.57
N GLU A 18 -17.48 72.43 -28.71
CA GLU A 18 -18.02 71.71 -27.57
C GLU A 18 -17.02 70.63 -27.14
N PRO A 19 -16.68 70.51 -25.87
CA PRO A 19 -15.81 69.45 -25.40
C PRO A 19 -16.53 68.09 -25.60
N GLU A 20 -15.88 67.24 -26.36
CA GLU A 20 -16.28 65.87 -26.59
C GLU A 20 -16.48 65.20 -25.22
N ALA A 21 -17.72 64.90 -24.85
CA ALA A 21 -18.05 64.14 -23.67
C ALA A 21 -17.46 62.75 -23.82
N VAL A 22 -16.31 62.51 -23.17
CA VAL A 22 -15.72 61.18 -23.01
C VAL A 22 -16.74 60.35 -22.30
N ALA A 23 -17.39 59.41 -23.02
CA ALA A 23 -18.26 58.43 -22.43
C ALA A 23 -17.52 57.72 -21.28
N PRO A 24 -18.09 57.64 -20.07
CA PRO A 24 -17.43 56.94 -18.98
C PRO A 24 -17.23 55.48 -19.40
N THR A 25 -15.97 55.10 -19.57
CA THR A 25 -15.65 53.67 -19.76
C THR A 25 -15.99 53.00 -18.43
N LEU A 26 -17.11 52.34 -18.42
CA LEU A 26 -17.54 51.52 -17.28
C LEU A 26 -16.50 50.38 -17.13
N LYS A 27 -15.51 50.58 -16.28
CA LYS A 27 -14.64 49.46 -15.83
C LYS A 27 -15.48 48.61 -14.95
N ILE A 28 -16.10 47.58 -15.55
CA ILE A 28 -16.64 46.45 -14.81
C ILE A 28 -15.41 45.74 -14.22
N ASN A 29 -15.04 46.03 -13.00
CA ASN A 29 -14.22 45.14 -12.21
C ASN A 29 -15.11 43.91 -11.94
N LEU A 30 -15.10 42.96 -12.85
CA LEU A 30 -15.46 41.59 -12.51
C LEU A 30 -14.49 41.18 -11.42
N PRO A 31 -14.98 40.76 -10.22
CA PRO A 31 -14.11 40.09 -9.30
C PRO A 31 -13.49 38.95 -10.11
N SER A 32 -12.17 38.86 -10.10
CA SER A 32 -11.50 37.66 -10.55
C SER A 32 -11.84 36.60 -9.51
N ASP A 33 -13.04 36.04 -9.58
CA ASP A 33 -13.33 34.78 -8.99
C ASP A 33 -12.35 33.83 -9.69
N SER A 34 -11.23 33.57 -9.05
CA SER A 34 -10.39 32.45 -9.39
C SER A 34 -11.30 31.24 -9.26
N ILE A 35 -11.83 30.77 -10.38
CA ILE A 35 -12.60 29.54 -10.40
C ILE A 35 -11.67 28.52 -9.78
N ALA A 36 -12.02 28.07 -8.58
CA ALA A 36 -11.26 27.03 -7.91
C ALA A 36 -11.19 25.86 -8.89
N THR A 37 -9.98 25.46 -9.26
CA THR A 37 -9.75 24.34 -10.20
C THR A 37 -9.50 23.04 -9.46
N HIS A 38 -9.45 23.09 -8.12
CA HIS A 38 -9.05 21.99 -7.25
C HIS A 38 -10.08 21.77 -6.13
N ALA A 39 -10.17 20.53 -5.67
CA ALA A 39 -10.95 20.15 -4.50
C ALA A 39 -10.04 19.44 -3.49
N THR A 40 -10.45 19.46 -2.21
CA THR A 40 -9.80 18.65 -1.19
C THR A 40 -10.54 17.33 -1.04
N VAL A 41 -9.82 16.21 -1.19
CA VAL A 41 -10.32 14.86 -0.95
C VAL A 41 -9.62 14.31 0.28
N THR A 42 -10.41 13.89 1.28
CA THR A 42 -9.92 13.23 2.50
C THR A 42 -10.37 11.79 2.49
N PHE A 43 -9.47 10.88 2.80
CA PHE A 43 -9.77 9.46 2.86
C PHE A 43 -9.87 9.01 4.32
N ALA A 44 -10.88 8.18 4.60
CA ALA A 44 -11.04 7.51 5.88
C ALA A 44 -10.92 6.01 5.62
N PHE A 45 -9.90 5.37 6.19
CA PHE A 45 -9.63 3.96 5.93
C PHE A 45 -10.50 3.04 6.78
N GLY A 46 -10.96 1.97 6.13
CA GLY A 46 -11.57 0.81 6.72
C GLY A 46 -10.87 -0.45 6.23
N GLY A 47 -10.82 -1.52 7.00
CA GLY A 47 -10.22 -2.79 6.59
C GLY A 47 -11.23 -3.92 6.55
N ASP A 48 -10.94 -4.88 5.70
CA ASP A 48 -11.68 -6.12 5.59
C ASP A 48 -11.20 -7.13 6.65
N VAL A 49 -11.42 -6.75 7.90
CA VAL A 49 -11.54 -7.74 8.98
C VAL A 49 -12.98 -7.68 9.41
N SER A 50 -13.85 -8.34 8.63
CA SER A 50 -15.29 -8.43 8.85
C SER A 50 -16.02 -7.12 9.21
N ILE A 51 -16.50 -6.37 8.21
CA ILE A 51 -17.72 -5.55 8.22
C ILE A 51 -17.66 -4.19 8.95
N ARG A 52 -16.51 -3.57 9.19
CA ARG A 52 -16.48 -2.17 9.69
C ARG A 52 -15.45 -1.32 8.95
N PRO A 53 -15.80 -0.06 8.55
CA PRO A 53 -14.79 0.87 8.07
C PRO A 53 -13.70 1.01 9.14
N MET A 54 -12.44 0.81 8.79
CA MET A 54 -11.32 1.03 9.71
C MET A 54 -11.20 2.51 10.02
N THR A 55 -11.30 2.86 11.28
CA THR A 55 -10.95 4.17 11.79
C THR A 55 -9.43 4.28 11.93
N ARG A 56 -8.91 5.48 12.17
CA ARG A 56 -7.50 5.68 12.54
C ARG A 56 -7.04 4.76 13.69
N ALA A 57 -7.92 4.51 14.68
CA ALA A 57 -7.66 3.59 15.77
C ALA A 57 -7.44 2.16 15.25
N SER A 58 -8.22 1.73 14.26
CA SER A 58 -8.06 0.39 13.66
C SER A 58 -6.72 0.21 12.94
N LEU A 59 -6.23 1.23 12.22
CA LEU A 59 -4.87 1.18 11.64
C LEU A 59 -3.81 1.04 12.74
N THR A 60 -3.99 1.70 13.86
CA THR A 60 -3.10 1.59 15.03
C THR A 60 -3.22 0.23 15.71
N GLU A 61 -4.42 -0.35 15.82
CA GLU A 61 -4.64 -1.69 16.35
C GLU A 61 -3.95 -2.76 15.49
N LEU A 62 -3.90 -2.57 14.16
CA LEU A 62 -3.13 -3.41 13.24
C LEU A 62 -1.62 -3.12 13.28
N ASN A 63 -1.17 -2.19 14.13
CA ASN A 63 0.22 -1.74 14.20
C ASN A 63 0.76 -1.26 12.84
N LEU A 64 -0.09 -0.72 11.97
CA LEU A 64 0.35 -0.11 10.73
C LEU A 64 1.09 1.19 11.02
N THR A 65 2.19 1.40 10.33
CA THR A 65 3.06 2.56 10.54
C THR A 65 3.06 3.53 9.37
N ASP A 66 2.62 3.06 8.21
CA ASP A 66 2.76 3.78 6.96
C ASP A 66 1.51 3.63 6.09
N VAL A 67 1.13 4.72 5.41
CA VAL A 67 0.06 4.75 4.41
C VAL A 67 0.51 5.57 3.22
N TRP A 68 0.45 4.99 2.03
CA TRP A 68 0.68 5.67 0.74
C TRP A 68 -0.61 5.82 -0.02
N VAL A 69 -0.78 6.95 -0.67
CA VAL A 69 -1.86 7.24 -1.61
C VAL A 69 -1.25 7.71 -2.92
N PHE A 70 -1.59 7.05 -4.00
CA PHE A 70 -1.17 7.41 -5.35
C PHE A 70 -2.39 7.87 -6.14
N ASP A 71 -2.35 9.08 -6.66
CA ASP A 71 -3.42 9.69 -7.47
C ASP A 71 -3.09 9.60 -8.95
N TYR A 72 -3.99 9.02 -9.73
CA TYR A 72 -3.86 8.83 -11.16
C TYR A 72 -5.01 9.48 -11.91
N VAL A 73 -4.68 10.17 -13.02
CA VAL A 73 -5.63 10.72 -13.99
C VAL A 73 -5.24 10.23 -15.39
N GLY A 74 -6.17 9.59 -16.09
CA GLY A 74 -5.92 9.07 -17.44
C GLY A 74 -4.74 8.07 -17.51
N GLY A 75 -4.47 7.32 -16.43
CA GLY A 75 -3.37 6.38 -16.34
C GLY A 75 -2.00 7.00 -16.04
N GLN A 76 -1.95 8.30 -15.71
CA GLN A 76 -0.72 9.01 -15.34
C GLN A 76 -0.73 9.38 -13.87
N LEU A 77 0.38 9.13 -13.17
CA LEU A 77 0.57 9.53 -11.76
C LEU A 77 0.60 11.06 -11.68
N GLN A 78 -0.28 11.64 -10.87
CA GLN A 78 -0.38 13.06 -10.60
C GLN A 78 0.26 13.45 -9.27
N ALA A 79 -0.03 12.67 -8.23
CA ALA A 79 0.45 12.95 -6.89
C ALA A 79 0.68 11.67 -6.10
N THR A 80 1.59 11.76 -5.13
CA THR A 80 1.81 10.72 -4.11
C THR A 80 1.81 11.38 -2.75
N THR A 81 1.07 10.80 -1.81
CA THR A 81 1.07 11.22 -0.40
C THR A 81 1.49 10.03 0.45
N HIS A 82 2.37 10.26 1.39
CA HIS A 82 2.81 9.30 2.39
C HIS A 82 2.55 9.86 3.78
N GLN A 83 1.92 9.08 4.62
CA GLN A 83 1.76 9.35 6.05
C GLN A 83 2.43 8.25 6.86
N THR A 84 3.03 8.66 7.96
CA THR A 84 3.60 7.78 8.98
C THR A 84 2.79 7.85 10.27
N VAL A 85 2.92 6.86 11.13
CA VAL A 85 2.23 6.83 12.44
C VAL A 85 2.55 8.06 13.32
N SER A 86 3.66 8.75 13.05
CA SER A 86 4.04 10.00 13.74
C SER A 86 3.24 11.22 13.28
N ASP A 87 2.58 11.15 12.12
CA ASP A 87 1.81 12.27 11.61
C ASP A 87 0.49 12.44 12.36
N ALA A 88 0.15 13.67 12.73
CA ALA A 88 -1.08 13.97 13.49
C ALA A 88 -2.36 13.54 12.74
N SER A 89 -2.31 13.50 11.39
CA SER A 89 -3.40 13.09 10.51
C SER A 89 -3.28 11.63 10.04
N PHE A 90 -2.41 10.83 10.65
CA PHE A 90 -2.22 9.43 10.26
C PHE A 90 -3.55 8.67 10.19
N GLY A 91 -3.77 7.98 9.07
CA GLY A 91 -5.02 7.28 8.78
C GLY A 91 -6.14 8.17 8.23
N SER A 92 -5.85 9.44 7.92
CA SER A 92 -6.79 10.37 7.29
C SER A 92 -6.04 11.30 6.31
N PRO A 93 -5.37 10.74 5.27
CA PRO A 93 -4.67 11.57 4.29
C PRO A 93 -5.64 12.45 3.51
N SER A 94 -5.23 13.69 3.28
CA SER A 94 -5.98 14.64 2.46
C SER A 94 -5.11 15.09 1.29
N LEU A 95 -5.69 15.09 0.09
CA LEU A 95 -5.05 15.55 -1.13
C LEU A 95 -5.85 16.70 -1.72
N THR A 96 -5.13 17.68 -2.27
CA THR A 96 -5.71 18.68 -3.18
C THR A 96 -5.54 18.15 -4.59
N VAL A 97 -6.66 17.93 -5.28
CA VAL A 97 -6.69 17.31 -6.61
C VAL A 97 -7.47 18.18 -7.58
N ASP A 98 -7.19 18.05 -8.86
CA ASP A 98 -7.94 18.71 -9.93
C ASP A 98 -9.38 18.19 -10.03
N TYR A 99 -10.23 18.86 -10.77
CA TYR A 99 -11.56 18.33 -11.10
C TYR A 99 -11.44 17.29 -12.21
N GLY A 100 -12.23 16.22 -12.11
CA GLY A 100 -12.26 15.16 -13.10
C GLY A 100 -12.30 13.77 -12.51
N ASP A 101 -11.99 12.79 -13.35
CA ASP A 101 -11.99 11.38 -12.98
C ASP A 101 -10.60 10.97 -12.50
N HIS A 102 -10.54 10.51 -11.26
CA HIS A 102 -9.34 10.05 -10.58
C HIS A 102 -9.42 8.56 -10.28
N THR A 103 -8.28 7.89 -10.28
CA THR A 103 -8.12 6.56 -9.69
C THR A 103 -7.04 6.64 -8.61
N PHE A 104 -7.45 6.35 -7.39
CA PHE A 104 -6.55 6.32 -6.24
C PHE A 104 -6.16 4.88 -5.92
N TYR A 105 -4.88 4.68 -5.63
CA TYR A 105 -4.35 3.42 -5.13
C TYR A 105 -3.79 3.64 -3.73
N PHE A 106 -4.05 2.70 -2.84
CA PHE A 106 -3.71 2.81 -1.43
C PHE A 106 -2.87 1.61 -1.03
N VAL A 107 -1.78 1.87 -0.31
CA VAL A 107 -0.96 0.83 0.32
C VAL A 107 -0.75 1.23 1.76
N ALA A 108 -1.02 0.32 2.69
CA ALA A 108 -0.71 0.51 4.10
C ALA A 108 0.12 -0.68 4.59
N SER A 109 1.18 -0.40 5.35
CA SER A 109 2.06 -1.45 5.87
C SER A 109 2.64 -1.07 7.23
N ARG A 110 3.35 -2.01 7.83
CA ARG A 110 4.16 -1.77 9.03
C ARG A 110 5.61 -2.19 8.80
N GLY A 111 6.51 -1.60 9.57
CA GLY A 111 7.91 -2.02 9.60
C GLY A 111 8.82 -1.16 8.74
N ASP A 112 9.64 -1.81 7.94
CA ASP A 112 10.70 -1.12 7.18
C ASP A 112 10.14 -0.17 6.11
N THR A 113 10.82 0.96 5.92
CA THR A 113 10.53 1.88 4.81
C THR A 113 10.77 1.15 3.47
N PRO A 114 9.79 1.11 2.57
CA PRO A 114 9.94 0.46 1.28
C PRO A 114 10.73 1.31 0.30
N THR A 115 11.18 0.68 -0.77
CA THR A 115 11.61 1.34 -2.00
C THR A 115 10.46 1.34 -3.01
N ILE A 116 10.30 2.43 -3.77
CA ILE A 116 9.31 2.53 -4.84
C ILE A 116 10.08 2.66 -6.15
N ASP A 117 9.84 1.73 -7.08
CA ASP A 117 10.39 1.73 -8.43
C ASP A 117 9.25 1.52 -9.44
N GLY A 118 8.96 2.57 -10.21
CA GLY A 118 7.78 2.58 -11.09
C GLY A 118 6.49 2.36 -10.29
N THR A 119 5.80 1.27 -10.57
CA THR A 119 4.55 0.87 -9.89
C THR A 119 4.76 -0.17 -8.78
N THR A 120 6.00 -0.58 -8.57
CA THR A 120 6.36 -1.57 -7.56
C THR A 120 6.83 -0.90 -6.27
N ILE A 121 6.21 -1.27 -5.16
CA ILE A 121 6.65 -0.94 -3.81
C ILE A 121 7.22 -2.20 -3.17
N SER A 122 8.49 -2.17 -2.73
CA SER A 122 9.23 -3.33 -2.21
C SER A 122 9.83 -3.06 -0.84
N TRP A 123 9.79 -4.07 0.02
CA TRP A 123 10.34 -4.02 1.39
C TRP A 123 11.59 -4.90 1.52
N ALA A 124 12.53 -4.50 2.35
CA ALA A 124 13.63 -5.37 2.74
C ALA A 124 13.14 -6.59 3.54
N LYS A 125 12.11 -6.36 4.37
CA LYS A 125 11.38 -7.39 5.10
C LYS A 125 9.89 -7.14 4.93
N PRO A 126 9.17 -7.95 4.14
CA PRO A 126 7.72 -7.85 4.04
C PRO A 126 7.07 -7.96 5.42
N SER A 127 6.04 -7.21 5.62
CA SER A 127 5.27 -7.17 6.87
C SER A 127 3.78 -7.30 6.56
N ASP A 128 2.94 -7.10 7.56
CA ASP A 128 1.50 -7.00 7.34
C ASP A 128 1.21 -5.81 6.43
N THR A 129 0.62 -6.08 5.28
CA THR A 129 0.44 -5.12 4.19
C THR A 129 -0.97 -5.21 3.62
N PHE A 130 -1.54 -4.04 3.36
CA PHE A 130 -2.90 -3.87 2.86
C PHE A 130 -2.89 -3.02 1.59
N TRP A 131 -3.88 -3.25 0.75
CA TRP A 131 -4.04 -2.54 -0.51
C TRP A 131 -5.52 -2.27 -0.81
N ALA A 132 -5.78 -1.19 -1.54
CA ALA A 132 -7.07 -0.88 -2.14
C ALA A 132 -6.92 -0.03 -3.39
N THR A 133 -7.99 0.04 -4.19
CA THR A 133 -8.16 1.00 -5.28
C THR A 133 -9.53 1.64 -5.21
N LEU A 134 -9.64 2.88 -5.67
CA LEU A 134 -10.88 3.65 -5.69
C LEU A 134 -10.92 4.58 -6.90
N SER A 135 -11.97 4.51 -7.69
CA SER A 135 -12.26 5.51 -8.72
C SER A 135 -13.26 6.54 -8.19
N LEU A 136 -12.97 7.82 -8.42
CA LEU A 136 -13.74 8.94 -7.91
C LEU A 136 -13.81 10.07 -8.93
N THR A 137 -15.01 10.57 -9.22
CA THR A 137 -15.17 11.81 -9.99
C THR A 137 -15.24 12.99 -9.04
N VAL A 138 -14.28 13.92 -9.18
CA VAL A 138 -14.18 15.14 -8.37
C VAL A 138 -14.84 16.30 -9.09
N SER A 139 -15.88 16.86 -8.48
CA SER A 139 -16.68 17.95 -9.05
C SER A 139 -16.29 19.32 -8.45
N PRO A 140 -16.51 20.43 -9.19
CA PRO A 140 -16.28 21.78 -8.70
C PRO A 140 -16.98 22.07 -7.36
N GLY A 141 -16.25 22.74 -6.45
CA GLY A 141 -16.77 23.18 -5.16
C GLY A 141 -16.97 22.08 -4.13
N SER A 142 -16.50 20.87 -4.38
CA SER A 142 -16.62 19.75 -3.45
C SER A 142 -15.48 19.71 -2.43
N SER A 143 -15.83 19.43 -1.17
CA SER A 143 -14.92 18.87 -0.17
C SER A 143 -15.43 17.46 0.09
N ILE A 144 -14.65 16.46 -0.24
CA ILE A 144 -15.09 15.07 -0.27
C ILE A 144 -14.40 14.32 0.87
N THR A 145 -15.16 13.62 1.69
CA THR A 145 -14.63 12.58 2.59
C THR A 145 -15.08 11.23 2.06
N GLN A 146 -14.09 10.38 1.70
CA GLN A 146 -14.35 9.11 1.08
C GLN A 146 -13.86 7.96 1.97
N ALA A 147 -14.74 6.99 2.24
CA ALA A 147 -14.38 5.76 2.91
C ALA A 147 -13.63 4.82 1.94
N VAL A 148 -12.56 4.19 2.42
CA VAL A 148 -11.74 3.24 1.66
C VAL A 148 -11.60 1.97 2.47
N SER A 149 -11.98 0.82 1.90
CA SER A 149 -11.76 -0.50 2.50
C SER A 149 -10.42 -1.04 2.01
N LEU A 150 -9.50 -1.27 2.93
CA LEU A 150 -8.21 -1.89 2.66
C LEU A 150 -8.33 -3.41 2.81
N HIS A 151 -7.75 -4.16 1.87
CA HIS A 151 -7.69 -5.62 1.87
C HIS A 151 -6.27 -6.09 2.16
N ARG A 152 -6.12 -7.05 3.09
CA ARG A 152 -4.80 -7.61 3.38
C ARG A 152 -4.27 -8.38 2.18
N VAL A 153 -3.09 -8.00 1.70
CA VAL A 153 -2.38 -8.64 0.59
C VAL A 153 -1.22 -9.52 1.07
N ALA A 154 -0.91 -9.49 2.35
CA ALA A 154 0.10 -10.33 2.96
C ALA A 154 -0.43 -11.75 3.23
N ALA A 155 0.49 -12.72 3.19
CA ALA A 155 0.36 -14.06 3.76
C ALA A 155 1.48 -14.28 4.79
N ARG A 156 1.31 -15.26 5.69
CA ARG A 156 2.26 -15.52 6.77
C ARG A 156 2.57 -17.01 6.86
N LEU A 157 3.86 -17.34 6.90
CA LEU A 157 4.34 -18.69 7.18
C LEU A 157 4.90 -18.77 8.60
N ARG A 158 4.48 -19.79 9.36
CA ARG A 158 4.96 -20.07 10.72
C ARG A 158 5.59 -21.46 10.78
N ILE A 159 6.75 -21.58 11.44
CA ILE A 159 7.47 -22.83 11.63
C ILE A 159 7.71 -23.07 13.11
N SER A 160 7.16 -24.16 13.62
CA SER A 160 7.37 -24.61 14.99
C SER A 160 8.21 -25.89 15.03
N ILE A 161 9.12 -25.99 16.01
CA ILE A 161 9.92 -27.19 16.27
C ILE A 161 9.32 -27.93 17.45
N THR A 162 8.95 -29.19 17.26
CA THR A 162 8.42 -30.07 18.32
C THR A 162 9.50 -30.78 19.12
N ASP A 163 10.73 -30.87 18.57
CA ASP A 163 11.89 -31.39 19.29
C ASP A 163 12.22 -30.57 20.55
N GLU A 164 12.86 -31.21 21.54
CA GLU A 164 13.54 -30.47 22.59
C GLU A 164 14.69 -29.64 21.95
N ILE A 165 14.75 -28.37 22.24
CA ILE A 165 15.74 -27.45 21.70
C ILE A 165 17.07 -27.66 22.40
N PRO A 166 18.11 -28.20 21.72
CA PRO A 166 19.41 -28.42 22.35
C PRO A 166 20.22 -27.12 22.48
N ALA A 167 21.09 -27.03 23.47
CA ALA A 167 21.97 -25.88 23.65
C ALA A 167 22.93 -25.64 22.46
N THR A 168 23.10 -26.64 21.60
CA THR A 168 23.92 -26.54 20.39
C THR A 168 23.19 -25.90 19.22
N LEU A 169 21.87 -25.72 19.23
CA LEU A 169 21.13 -25.07 18.15
C LEU A 169 21.26 -23.55 18.27
N ALA A 170 21.86 -22.92 17.25
CA ALA A 170 22.06 -21.49 17.20
C ALA A 170 20.99 -20.76 16.38
N SER A 171 20.63 -21.32 15.20
CA SER A 171 19.68 -20.67 14.31
C SER A 171 18.92 -21.66 13.44
N LEU A 172 17.75 -21.23 12.96
CA LEU A 172 16.99 -21.88 11.90
C LEU A 172 16.96 -20.96 10.69
N SER A 173 17.42 -21.47 9.54
CA SER A 173 17.29 -20.78 8.25
C SER A 173 16.13 -21.37 7.47
N VAL A 174 15.29 -20.49 6.93
CA VAL A 174 14.13 -20.81 6.08
C VAL A 174 14.40 -20.25 4.70
N THR A 175 14.46 -21.11 3.69
CA THR A 175 14.71 -20.71 2.30
C THR A 175 13.55 -21.18 1.41
N PRO A 176 12.68 -20.27 0.98
CA PRO A 176 11.61 -20.58 0.05
C PRO A 176 12.11 -20.61 -1.40
N SER A 177 11.42 -21.36 -2.28
CA SER A 177 11.66 -21.32 -3.73
C SER A 177 11.09 -20.08 -4.40
N HIS A 178 10.04 -19.52 -3.82
CA HIS A 178 9.38 -18.27 -4.21
C HIS A 178 8.99 -17.49 -2.96
N TRP A 179 9.30 -16.20 -2.91
CA TRP A 179 8.89 -15.32 -1.80
C TRP A 179 8.86 -13.88 -2.25
N TYR A 180 7.68 -13.28 -2.23
CA TYR A 180 7.46 -11.95 -2.79
C TYR A 180 7.69 -10.86 -1.74
N TYR A 181 8.54 -9.92 -2.09
CA TYR A 181 8.95 -8.80 -1.25
C TYR A 181 8.25 -7.49 -1.64
N GLY A 182 7.56 -7.48 -2.76
CA GLY A 182 6.95 -6.29 -3.33
C GLY A 182 5.50 -6.47 -3.75
N LEU A 183 4.88 -5.34 -4.03
CA LEU A 183 3.51 -5.18 -4.50
C LEU A 183 3.53 -4.24 -5.71
N ASP A 184 2.93 -4.65 -6.83
CA ASP A 184 2.50 -3.71 -7.86
C ASP A 184 1.22 -3.03 -7.39
N TYR A 185 1.31 -1.76 -7.01
CA TYR A 185 0.18 -1.06 -6.42
C TYR A 185 -0.92 -0.68 -7.42
N LEU A 186 -0.68 -0.72 -8.74
CA LEU A 186 -1.74 -0.53 -9.73
C LEU A 186 -2.65 -1.74 -9.83
N THR A 187 -2.09 -2.93 -9.72
CA THR A 187 -2.83 -4.19 -9.90
C THR A 187 -3.15 -4.87 -8.57
N GLY A 188 -2.42 -4.53 -7.52
CA GLY A 188 -2.46 -5.26 -6.25
C GLY A 188 -1.77 -6.62 -6.32
N GLU A 189 -1.02 -6.94 -7.38
CA GLU A 189 -0.32 -8.21 -7.52
C GLU A 189 1.03 -8.22 -6.80
N ALA A 190 1.43 -9.42 -6.38
CA ALA A 190 2.74 -9.64 -5.79
C ALA A 190 3.85 -9.40 -6.83
N ALA A 191 4.93 -8.80 -6.38
CA ALA A 191 6.11 -8.48 -7.18
C ALA A 191 7.39 -8.80 -6.40
N ASP A 192 8.55 -8.67 -7.06
CA ASP A 192 9.87 -8.80 -6.43
C ASP A 192 10.06 -10.18 -5.76
N ASP A 193 9.99 -11.23 -6.58
CA ASP A 193 10.22 -12.61 -6.15
C ASP A 193 11.71 -12.85 -5.83
N ARG A 194 12.00 -13.27 -4.60
CA ARG A 194 13.37 -13.54 -4.13
C ARG A 194 13.45 -14.89 -3.43
N GLN A 195 14.47 -15.67 -3.78
CA GLN A 195 14.82 -16.95 -3.14
C GLN A 195 15.83 -16.74 -2.03
N THR A 196 15.57 -15.84 -1.11
CA THR A 196 16.56 -15.46 -0.08
C THR A 196 16.36 -16.26 1.19
N ALA A 197 17.43 -16.89 1.69
CA ALA A 197 17.44 -17.53 2.99
C ALA A 197 17.25 -16.50 4.11
N ARG A 198 16.34 -16.79 5.04
CA ARG A 198 16.06 -15.99 6.23
C ARG A 198 16.46 -16.80 7.46
N ALA A 199 17.45 -16.34 8.20
CA ALA A 199 17.90 -16.97 9.42
C ALA A 199 17.27 -16.30 10.65
N VAL A 200 16.77 -17.10 11.56
CA VAL A 200 16.27 -16.68 12.87
C VAL A 200 17.17 -17.29 13.94
N ASN A 201 17.70 -16.46 14.80
CA ASN A 201 18.45 -16.92 15.95
C ASN A 201 17.47 -17.56 16.96
N VAL A 202 17.85 -18.71 17.50
CA VAL A 202 17.07 -19.39 18.52
C VAL A 202 17.36 -18.76 19.89
N PRO A 203 16.35 -18.23 20.60
CA PRO A 203 16.55 -17.64 21.91
C PRO A 203 17.10 -18.64 22.91
N ALA A 204 18.05 -18.23 23.76
CA ALA A 204 18.60 -19.08 24.81
C ALA A 204 17.53 -19.62 25.81
N SER A 205 16.43 -18.87 25.97
CA SER A 205 15.27 -19.28 26.77
C SER A 205 14.51 -20.48 26.22
N TYR A 206 14.75 -20.87 24.96
CA TYR A 206 14.11 -22.04 24.34
C TYR A 206 14.87 -23.34 24.61
N VAL A 207 16.13 -23.25 25.04
CA VAL A 207 16.92 -24.44 25.32
C VAL A 207 16.23 -25.34 26.40
N GLY A 208 16.09 -26.61 26.10
CA GLY A 208 15.42 -27.60 26.96
C GLY A 208 13.88 -27.56 26.88
N THR A 209 13.31 -26.72 26.01
CA THR A 209 11.86 -26.66 25.79
C THR A 209 11.46 -27.34 24.47
N THR A 210 10.16 -27.64 24.30
CA THR A 210 9.58 -28.29 23.15
C THR A 210 8.44 -27.44 22.57
N GLY A 211 8.06 -27.65 21.30
CA GLY A 211 6.88 -27.02 20.70
C GLY A 211 7.04 -25.54 20.42
N GLN A 212 8.27 -25.04 20.23
CA GLN A 212 8.53 -23.61 20.09
C GLN A 212 8.28 -23.11 18.68
N LEU A 213 7.58 -21.97 18.54
CA LEU A 213 7.52 -21.20 17.32
C LEU A 213 8.87 -20.53 17.07
N ILE A 214 9.62 -21.01 16.09
CA ILE A 214 10.97 -20.51 15.80
C ILE A 214 10.96 -19.44 14.72
N ALA A 215 10.12 -19.58 13.70
CA ALA A 215 10.11 -18.67 12.57
C ALA A 215 8.68 -18.24 12.22
N SER A 216 8.55 -16.97 11.90
CA SER A 216 7.30 -16.38 11.41
C SER A 216 7.63 -15.29 10.39
N PHE A 217 7.25 -15.50 9.13
CA PHE A 217 7.61 -14.61 8.03
C PHE A 217 6.40 -14.20 7.22
N PHE A 218 6.39 -12.93 6.83
CA PHE A 218 5.39 -12.39 5.90
C PHE A 218 5.93 -12.42 4.48
N THR A 219 5.00 -12.52 3.52
CA THR A 219 5.21 -12.31 2.09
C THR A 219 4.04 -11.53 1.53
N ILE A 220 4.28 -10.74 0.49
CA ILE A 220 3.18 -10.23 -0.32
C ILE A 220 2.67 -11.41 -1.17
N SER A 221 1.38 -11.67 -1.14
CA SER A 221 0.81 -12.85 -1.81
C SER A 221 0.16 -12.49 -3.14
N PRO A 222 0.35 -13.28 -4.21
CA PRO A 222 -0.48 -13.20 -5.41
C PRO A 222 -1.97 -13.28 -5.10
N GLN A 223 -2.84 -12.81 -5.99
CA GLN A 223 -4.30 -12.87 -5.78
C GLN A 223 -4.83 -14.30 -5.73
N SER A 224 -4.26 -15.16 -6.56
CA SER A 224 -4.59 -16.60 -6.52
C SER A 224 -3.80 -17.31 -5.41
N GLN A 225 -4.32 -18.45 -4.97
CA GLN A 225 -3.54 -19.39 -4.17
C GLN A 225 -2.30 -19.85 -4.94
N TRP A 226 -1.21 -20.02 -4.25
CA TRP A 226 0.07 -20.43 -4.80
C TRP A 226 0.82 -21.37 -3.87
N THR A 227 1.89 -21.97 -4.36
CA THR A 227 2.73 -22.88 -3.57
C THR A 227 4.19 -22.46 -3.65
N THR A 228 4.94 -22.77 -2.60
CA THR A 228 6.39 -22.63 -2.56
C THR A 228 7.02 -23.83 -1.87
N ASP A 229 8.18 -24.27 -2.34
CA ASP A 229 8.99 -25.24 -1.61
C ASP A 229 9.77 -24.50 -0.54
N VAL A 230 9.89 -25.06 0.65
CA VAL A 230 10.60 -24.42 1.75
C VAL A 230 11.69 -25.37 2.27
N THR A 231 12.93 -24.92 2.25
CA THR A 231 14.05 -25.63 2.87
C THR A 231 14.32 -25.05 4.24
N LEU A 232 14.26 -25.88 5.27
CA LEU A 232 14.63 -25.56 6.65
C LEU A 232 16.05 -26.10 6.92
N LYS A 233 16.94 -25.25 7.43
CA LYS A 233 18.29 -25.64 7.84
C LYS A 233 18.55 -25.21 9.27
N ALA A 234 18.74 -26.17 10.16
CA ALA A 234 19.16 -25.96 11.53
C ALA A 234 20.69 -25.86 11.58
N THR A 235 21.20 -24.78 12.15
CA THR A 235 22.63 -24.50 12.27
C THR A 235 23.04 -24.44 13.73
N GLY A 236 24.11 -25.12 14.06
CA GLY A 236 24.69 -25.18 15.41
C GLY A 236 25.56 -23.97 15.75
N THR A 237 25.96 -23.89 17.03
CA THR A 237 26.78 -22.80 17.58
C THR A 237 28.18 -22.69 16.91
N GLU A 238 28.69 -23.79 16.30
CA GLU A 238 29.95 -23.81 15.55
C GLU A 238 29.76 -23.70 14.04
N ASN A 239 28.63 -23.11 13.59
CA ASN A 239 28.20 -23.05 12.18
C ASN A 239 28.05 -24.42 11.50
N SER A 240 28.01 -25.50 12.27
CA SER A 240 27.75 -26.85 11.75
C SER A 240 26.30 -27.00 11.33
N THR A 241 26.03 -27.75 10.26
CA THR A 241 24.67 -28.10 9.89
C THR A 241 24.20 -29.25 10.77
N LEU A 242 23.26 -28.98 11.67
CA LEU A 242 22.64 -30.01 12.51
C LEU A 242 21.59 -30.81 11.74
N SER A 243 20.83 -30.12 10.90
CA SER A 243 19.76 -30.72 10.10
C SER A 243 19.42 -29.87 8.88
N SER A 244 18.90 -30.54 7.86
CA SER A 244 18.27 -29.89 6.70
C SER A 244 17.08 -30.73 6.25
N ILE A 245 15.93 -30.09 6.03
CA ILE A 245 14.69 -30.74 5.55
C ILE A 245 14.01 -29.82 4.52
N SER A 246 13.33 -30.42 3.54
CA SER A 246 12.55 -29.70 2.55
C SER A 246 11.06 -30.05 2.72
N ILE A 247 10.23 -29.02 2.83
CA ILE A 247 8.78 -29.11 2.79
C ILE A 247 8.37 -28.75 1.36
N LYS A 248 7.62 -29.63 0.72
CA LYS A 248 7.14 -29.44 -0.64
C LYS A 248 5.73 -28.88 -0.66
N ASP A 249 5.43 -28.10 -1.70
CA ASP A 249 4.08 -27.59 -2.00
C ASP A 249 3.43 -26.89 -0.80
N VAL A 250 4.19 -26.01 -0.11
CA VAL A 250 3.65 -25.19 0.97
C VAL A 250 2.63 -24.23 0.40
N HIS A 251 1.38 -24.41 0.75
CA HIS A 251 0.27 -23.57 0.31
C HIS A 251 0.35 -22.19 0.96
N MET A 252 0.20 -21.15 0.17
CA MET A 252 0.17 -19.76 0.61
C MET A 252 -1.02 -19.06 -0.02
N GLN A 253 -1.69 -18.22 0.76
CA GLN A 253 -2.86 -17.46 0.32
C GLN A 253 -2.90 -16.10 1.04
N ARG A 254 -3.44 -15.08 0.38
CA ARG A 254 -3.70 -13.77 1.00
C ARG A 254 -4.56 -13.92 2.24
N ASN A 255 -4.26 -13.11 3.26
CA ASN A 255 -4.99 -13.08 4.52
C ASN A 255 -5.04 -14.44 5.25
N HIS A 256 -4.05 -15.32 5.00
CA HIS A 256 -3.92 -16.62 5.65
C HIS A 256 -2.60 -16.74 6.41
N VAL A 257 -2.63 -17.53 7.48
CA VAL A 257 -1.46 -17.96 8.26
C VAL A 257 -1.29 -19.46 8.06
N THR A 258 -0.29 -19.85 7.29
CA THR A 258 0.07 -21.24 7.06
C THR A 258 1.12 -21.64 8.10
N SER A 259 0.79 -22.63 8.94
CA SER A 259 1.64 -23.07 10.03
C SER A 259 2.10 -24.52 9.81
N TYR A 260 3.40 -24.73 9.92
CA TYR A 260 4.02 -26.05 9.92
C TYR A 260 4.69 -26.33 11.25
N GLY A 261 4.56 -27.56 11.72
CA GLY A 261 5.20 -28.01 12.95
C GLY A 261 5.77 -29.40 12.80
N GLY A 262 6.87 -29.70 13.51
CA GLY A 262 7.43 -31.02 13.45
C GLY A 262 8.82 -31.16 14.03
N SER A 263 9.30 -32.40 13.97
CA SER A 263 10.65 -32.77 14.37
C SER A 263 11.61 -32.51 13.23
N ILE A 264 12.61 -31.66 13.43
CA ILE A 264 13.65 -31.33 12.45
C ILE A 264 15.07 -31.71 12.91
N LEU A 265 15.25 -31.98 14.20
CA LEU A 265 16.58 -32.22 14.80
C LEU A 265 16.86 -33.70 14.98
N ASN A 266 15.83 -34.53 15.23
CA ASN A 266 15.96 -35.95 15.52
C ASN A 266 15.95 -36.82 14.23
N ALA A 267 16.27 -38.09 14.37
CA ALA A 267 16.40 -39.05 13.25
C ALA A 267 15.12 -39.27 12.47
N GLY A 268 13.94 -39.14 13.06
CA GLY A 268 12.63 -39.29 12.44
C GLY A 268 12.06 -37.98 11.87
N ARG A 269 12.88 -37.14 11.25
CA ARG A 269 12.52 -35.82 10.77
C ARG A 269 11.24 -35.79 9.96
N SER A 270 10.24 -35.07 10.43
CA SER A 270 9.02 -34.80 9.68
C SER A 270 8.43 -33.47 10.10
N VAL A 271 8.05 -32.67 9.12
CA VAL A 271 7.35 -31.41 9.34
C VAL A 271 6.06 -31.48 8.54
N THR A 272 4.95 -31.25 9.21
CA THR A 272 3.61 -31.35 8.61
C THR A 272 2.85 -30.05 8.81
N LEU A 273 1.86 -29.81 7.93
CA LEU A 273 0.91 -28.72 8.09
C LEU A 273 0.14 -28.91 9.40
N THR A 274 0.14 -27.89 10.24
CA THR A 274 -0.60 -27.89 11.52
C THR A 274 -1.85 -27.02 11.44
N SER A 275 -1.81 -25.93 10.67
CA SER A 275 -2.98 -25.13 10.35
C SER A 275 -2.74 -24.29 9.08
N ASP A 276 -3.82 -23.99 8.37
CA ASP A 276 -3.89 -23.05 7.26
C ASP A 276 -5.21 -22.29 7.42
N ASP A 277 -5.17 -21.29 8.29
CA ASP A 277 -6.36 -20.59 8.73
C ASP A 277 -6.37 -19.17 8.21
N GLU A 278 -7.58 -18.63 8.01
CA GLU A 278 -7.76 -17.21 7.79
C GLU A 278 -7.13 -16.44 8.95
N TRP A 279 -6.49 -15.33 8.62
CA TRP A 279 -5.74 -14.54 9.59
C TRP A 279 -6.64 -13.99 10.67
N VAL A 280 -6.46 -14.45 11.90
CA VAL A 280 -7.00 -13.86 13.11
C VAL A 280 -5.87 -13.15 13.82
N GLU A 281 -6.07 -11.88 14.19
CA GLU A 281 -5.05 -11.10 14.89
C GLU A 281 -4.89 -11.56 16.31
N ASP A 282 -3.90 -12.39 16.58
CA ASP A 282 -3.60 -12.83 17.95
C ASP A 282 -2.11 -12.91 18.30
N ASP A 283 -1.20 -12.69 17.36
CA ASP A 283 0.20 -12.93 17.66
C ASP A 283 1.09 -11.73 17.33
N ALA A 284 1.41 -10.94 18.34
CA ALA A 284 2.60 -10.10 18.32
C ALA A 284 3.84 -11.00 18.34
N VAL A 285 4.27 -11.51 17.18
CA VAL A 285 5.59 -12.10 17.06
C VAL A 285 6.57 -10.96 16.78
N THR A 286 7.30 -10.58 17.81
CA THR A 286 8.45 -9.68 17.68
C THR A 286 9.57 -10.40 16.93
N TRP A 287 10.11 -9.75 15.93
CA TRP A 287 11.27 -10.15 15.13
C TRP A 287 12.56 -9.91 15.87
#